data_f39fb279c66e2eac835eeb77917da6cb
#
_entry.id   f39fb279c66e2eac835eeb77917da6cb
#
_cell.length_a   1.000
_cell.length_b   1.000
_cell.length_c   1.000
_cell.angle_alpha   90.00
_cell.angle_beta   90.00
_cell.angle_gamma   90.00
#
_symmetry.space_group_name_H-M   'P 1'
#
loop_
_entity.id
_entity.type
_entity.pdbx_description
1 polymer ?
#
loop_
_entity_poly.entity_id
_entity_poly.type
_entity_poly.pdbx_seq_one_letter_code
_entity_poly.pdbx_strand_id
1 'polypeptide(L)'
;MSKETFNVDKEKNFSEWFNRIIREAQLIDDRYNVKGFIVHRPWSMTMLKQIYRIYEDALERRGHKPVLFPTVIPEDNLYKEEEHVEGFRAEVFWITHGGDDRLDKRLALRPTSETAFYPMYALWIRSISDLPLKLYQSCSVFRYETKATKPLIRGREFLWIEAHDVFATEEDAYRQVEEDMEVAEEVIHKRLGVPFIFFERPQWDKFKGAVKTFAADCLMPDGRVLQIASTHYLGQNFSKAFEIMYLDSDGKRKHVYQTCYGPGIWRILAAVISIHGDNNGLVLPFEIAPVQVVVVPIPTKETKDVVEEYSRTVVDMLRSAGLRVEADFSDKTPGAKYYYWEMMGVPEVGPREVEGKYVTLFRRDTRKRVKAPLEKIVETVKKLGDEILENLRRRAEKFMNSMVFRAESMEEVRRLSEKGGFIIVPFCSIGYDGEECGLRLKRELGLEVRGVPLKNRVKPPEDARCIVCGRKAGEYVYLGKAY
;
A
#
# COMPACT_ATOMS: atom_id res chain seq x y z
N MET A 1 -18.74 29.34 12.94
CA MET A 1 -18.04 28.17 13.49
C MET A 1 -16.58 28.55 13.68
N SER A 2 -16.08 28.56 14.91
CA SER A 2 -14.67 28.79 15.22
C SER A 2 -13.85 27.72 14.51
N LYS A 3 -12.93 28.13 13.64
CA LYS A 3 -12.01 27.23 12.98
C LYS A 3 -11.06 26.69 14.05
N GLU A 4 -11.35 25.49 14.58
CA GLU A 4 -10.31 24.74 15.29
C GLU A 4 -9.18 24.50 14.29
N THR A 5 -8.04 25.08 14.54
CA THR A 5 -6.82 24.79 13.80
C THR A 5 -6.46 23.33 14.01
N PHE A 6 -6.03 22.63 12.95
CA PHE A 6 -5.46 21.28 13.08
C PHE A 6 -4.26 21.36 14.04
N ASN A 7 -4.46 20.89 15.25
CA ASN A 7 -3.49 21.01 16.33
C ASN A 7 -3.31 19.66 17.03
N VAL A 8 -2.86 18.67 16.28
CA VAL A 8 -2.50 17.36 16.82
C VAL A 8 -1.05 17.09 16.50
N ASP A 9 -0.28 16.89 17.55
CA ASP A 9 1.12 16.48 17.42
C ASP A 9 1.21 15.01 16.99
N LYS A 10 1.65 14.79 15.78
CA LYS A 10 1.77 13.47 15.16
C LYS A 10 2.69 12.52 15.94
N GLU A 11 3.78 13.04 16.50
CA GLU A 11 4.75 12.23 17.24
C GLU A 11 4.21 11.80 18.62
N LYS A 12 3.40 12.66 19.26
CA LYS A 12 2.82 12.38 20.57
C LYS A 12 1.56 11.52 20.51
N ASN A 13 0.72 11.73 19.49
CA ASN A 13 -0.54 11.00 19.33
C ASN A 13 -0.85 10.69 17.87
N PHE A 14 -0.10 9.75 17.30
CA PHE A 14 -0.27 9.34 15.91
C PHE A 14 -1.69 8.85 15.59
N SER A 15 -2.32 8.10 16.50
CA SER A 15 -3.65 7.55 16.23
C SER A 15 -4.72 8.65 16.07
N GLU A 16 -4.69 9.67 16.92
CA GLU A 16 -5.58 10.81 16.80
C GLU A 16 -5.24 11.65 15.57
N TRP A 17 -3.95 11.92 15.34
CA TRP A 17 -3.49 12.63 14.14
C TRP A 17 -4.01 11.98 12.87
N PHE A 18 -3.85 10.64 12.73
CA PHE A 18 -4.29 9.90 11.55
C PHE A 18 -5.81 9.98 11.37
N ASN A 19 -6.58 9.77 12.44
CA ASN A 19 -8.03 9.84 12.38
C ASN A 19 -8.55 11.24 12.02
N ARG A 20 -7.87 12.29 12.49
CA ARG A 20 -8.24 13.66 12.16
C ARG A 20 -7.83 14.05 10.74
N ILE A 21 -6.58 13.74 10.33
CA ILE A 21 -6.10 14.18 9.02
C ILE A 21 -6.93 13.59 7.87
N ILE A 22 -7.34 12.30 7.94
CA ILE A 22 -8.14 11.69 6.89
C ILE A 22 -9.54 12.31 6.74
N ARG A 23 -10.07 12.92 7.80
CA ARG A 23 -11.36 13.64 7.80
C ARG A 23 -11.19 15.12 7.43
N GLU A 24 -10.27 15.82 8.06
CA GLU A 24 -10.06 17.27 7.88
C GLU A 24 -9.49 17.60 6.50
N ALA A 25 -8.58 16.78 5.98
CA ALA A 25 -8.12 16.84 4.58
C ALA A 25 -9.15 16.27 3.59
N GLN A 26 -10.36 15.97 4.04
CA GLN A 26 -11.49 15.54 3.23
C GLN A 26 -11.19 14.28 2.38
N LEU A 27 -10.45 13.34 2.93
CA LEU A 27 -10.09 12.11 2.22
C LEU A 27 -11.22 11.10 2.22
N ILE A 28 -11.85 10.91 3.38
CA ILE A 28 -12.91 9.92 3.57
C ILE A 28 -14.09 10.52 4.36
N ASP A 29 -15.24 9.80 4.28
CA ASP A 29 -16.33 9.93 5.21
C ASP A 29 -16.66 8.55 5.78
N ASP A 30 -16.46 8.38 7.08
CA ASP A 30 -16.67 7.13 7.81
C ASP A 30 -18.02 7.07 8.54
N ARG A 31 -18.90 8.03 8.28
CA ARG A 31 -20.28 8.07 8.81
C ARG A 31 -21.27 7.23 7.99
N TYR A 32 -20.79 6.56 6.94
CA TYR A 32 -21.62 5.60 6.21
C TYR A 32 -22.12 4.50 7.15
N ASN A 33 -23.43 4.24 7.13
CA ASN A 33 -24.11 3.46 8.16
C ASN A 33 -23.87 1.94 8.08
N VAL A 34 -22.68 1.53 7.65
CA VAL A 34 -22.26 0.12 7.63
C VAL A 34 -20.83 0.03 8.17
N LYS A 35 -20.69 -0.69 9.29
CA LYS A 35 -19.39 -0.83 9.96
C LYS A 35 -18.30 -1.37 9.02
N GLY A 36 -17.18 -0.67 8.94
CA GLY A 36 -16.01 -1.09 8.16
C GLY A 36 -16.07 -0.73 6.68
N PHE A 37 -17.12 -0.03 6.25
CA PHE A 37 -17.25 0.57 4.93
C PHE A 37 -17.07 2.08 5.06
N ILE A 38 -16.40 2.70 4.11
CA ILE A 38 -16.12 4.15 4.09
C ILE A 38 -16.44 4.74 2.71
N VAL A 39 -16.76 6.02 2.70
CA VAL A 39 -16.90 6.77 1.45
C VAL A 39 -15.58 7.45 1.13
N HIS A 40 -14.99 7.15 -0.01
CA HIS A 40 -13.85 7.90 -0.54
C HIS A 40 -14.32 9.22 -1.13
N ARG A 41 -13.79 10.33 -0.61
CA ARG A 41 -14.09 11.66 -1.15
C ARG A 41 -13.17 11.95 -2.35
N PRO A 42 -13.48 12.97 -3.18
CA PRO A 42 -12.74 13.23 -4.43
C PRO A 42 -11.21 13.28 -4.27
N TRP A 43 -10.72 13.85 -3.17
CA TRP A 43 -9.29 14.00 -2.94
C TRP A 43 -8.58 12.64 -2.78
N SER A 44 -9.09 11.76 -1.91
CA SER A 44 -8.51 10.41 -1.79
C SER A 44 -8.73 9.57 -3.04
N MET A 45 -9.91 9.69 -3.68
CA MET A 45 -10.18 8.90 -4.89
C MET A 45 -9.25 9.27 -6.05
N THR A 46 -8.88 10.55 -6.17
CA THR A 46 -7.89 10.99 -7.14
C THR A 46 -6.51 10.40 -6.85
N MET A 47 -6.06 10.41 -5.58
CA MET A 47 -4.80 9.76 -5.18
C MET A 47 -4.81 8.26 -5.47
N LEU A 48 -5.90 7.57 -5.11
CA LEU A 48 -6.06 6.14 -5.37
C LEU A 48 -5.97 5.82 -6.85
N LYS A 49 -6.63 6.61 -7.72
CA LYS A 49 -6.54 6.46 -9.18
C LYS A 49 -5.12 6.63 -9.70
N GLN A 50 -4.34 7.58 -9.16
CA GLN A 50 -2.93 7.72 -9.54
C GLN A 50 -2.10 6.52 -9.08
N ILE A 51 -2.32 6.01 -7.86
CA ILE A 51 -1.62 4.82 -7.36
C ILE A 51 -1.97 3.60 -8.23
N TYR A 52 -3.25 3.39 -8.56
CA TYR A 52 -3.67 2.33 -9.47
C TYR A 52 -2.94 2.44 -10.81
N ARG A 53 -2.98 3.60 -11.46
CA ARG A 53 -2.32 3.82 -12.75
C ARG A 53 -0.84 3.48 -12.71
N ILE A 54 -0.14 3.92 -11.66
CA ILE A 54 1.28 3.64 -11.48
C ILE A 54 1.55 2.14 -11.39
N TYR A 55 0.70 1.42 -10.65
CA TYR A 55 0.81 -0.03 -10.49
C TYR A 55 0.44 -0.79 -11.75
N GLU A 56 -0.67 -0.43 -12.39
CA GLU A 56 -1.16 -1.02 -13.63
C GLU A 56 -0.11 -0.87 -14.73
N ASP A 57 0.43 0.33 -14.92
CA ASP A 57 1.53 0.59 -15.86
C ASP A 57 2.77 -0.29 -15.56
N ALA A 58 3.10 -0.51 -14.29
CA ALA A 58 4.26 -1.33 -13.90
C ALA A 58 4.04 -2.83 -14.15
N LEU A 59 2.82 -3.33 -13.93
CA LEU A 59 2.42 -4.70 -14.23
C LEU A 59 2.34 -4.95 -15.74
N GLU A 60 1.72 -4.05 -16.49
CA GLU A 60 1.55 -4.17 -17.95
C GLU A 60 2.88 -4.17 -18.69
N ARG A 61 3.85 -3.34 -18.26
CA ARG A 61 5.23 -3.38 -18.80
C ARG A 61 5.92 -4.72 -18.59
N ARG A 62 5.48 -5.52 -17.61
CA ARG A 62 6.00 -6.87 -17.32
C ARG A 62 5.13 -7.98 -17.89
N GLY A 63 4.21 -7.62 -18.82
CA GLY A 63 3.41 -8.56 -19.59
C GLY A 63 2.09 -9.00 -18.95
N HIS A 64 1.71 -8.43 -17.81
CA HIS A 64 0.37 -8.67 -17.27
C HIS A 64 -0.70 -7.99 -18.12
N LYS A 65 -1.88 -8.61 -18.17
CA LYS A 65 -3.04 -8.07 -18.90
C LYS A 65 -4.20 -7.83 -17.94
N PRO A 66 -4.92 -6.69 -18.08
CA PRO A 66 -6.06 -6.39 -17.24
C PRO A 66 -7.24 -7.31 -17.52
N VAL A 67 -7.93 -7.73 -16.48
CA VAL A 67 -9.20 -8.47 -16.53
C VAL A 67 -10.15 -7.95 -15.48
N LEU A 68 -11.41 -8.37 -15.55
CA LEU A 68 -12.41 -8.12 -14.50
C LEU A 68 -13.22 -9.39 -14.29
N PHE A 69 -13.06 -10.00 -13.14
CA PHE A 69 -13.86 -11.15 -12.70
C PHE A 69 -15.07 -10.70 -11.88
N PRO A 70 -16.14 -11.51 -11.85
CA PRO A 70 -17.32 -11.20 -11.04
C PRO A 70 -17.00 -10.98 -9.57
N THR A 71 -17.72 -10.07 -8.93
CA THR A 71 -17.59 -9.78 -7.50
C THR A 71 -18.04 -10.95 -6.62
N VAL A 72 -18.92 -11.80 -7.16
CA VAL A 72 -19.49 -12.94 -6.45
C VAL A 72 -18.84 -14.24 -6.87
N ILE A 73 -18.64 -15.12 -5.90
CA ILE A 73 -18.04 -16.46 -6.09
C ILE A 73 -19.08 -17.49 -5.64
N PRO A 74 -19.41 -18.49 -6.46
CA PRO A 74 -20.27 -19.60 -6.04
C PRO A 74 -19.65 -20.37 -4.87
N GLU A 75 -20.46 -20.77 -3.91
CA GLU A 75 -20.03 -21.52 -2.72
C GLU A 75 -19.21 -22.76 -3.08
N ASP A 76 -19.61 -23.49 -4.10
CA ASP A 76 -18.90 -24.70 -4.56
C ASP A 76 -17.46 -24.42 -5.00
N ASN A 77 -17.21 -23.26 -5.63
CA ASN A 77 -15.86 -22.87 -6.03
C ASN A 77 -14.99 -22.48 -4.84
N LEU A 78 -15.60 -21.80 -3.86
CA LEU A 78 -14.90 -21.38 -2.65
C LEU A 78 -14.40 -22.58 -1.84
N TYR A 79 -15.13 -23.70 -1.85
CA TYR A 79 -14.81 -24.90 -1.05
C TYR A 79 -13.91 -25.92 -1.77
N LYS A 80 -13.40 -25.64 -2.98
CA LYS A 80 -12.58 -26.61 -3.73
C LYS A 80 -11.15 -26.79 -3.18
N GLU A 81 -10.59 -25.77 -2.55
CA GLU A 81 -9.25 -25.84 -1.94
C GLU A 81 -9.39 -25.72 -0.42
N GLU A 82 -9.09 -26.80 0.31
CA GLU A 82 -9.41 -26.97 1.73
C GLU A 82 -8.66 -25.98 2.65
N GLU A 83 -7.36 -25.81 2.47
CA GLU A 83 -6.58 -24.86 3.28
C GLU A 83 -7.01 -23.40 3.06
N HIS A 84 -7.38 -23.06 1.83
CA HIS A 84 -7.86 -21.71 1.49
C HIS A 84 -9.19 -21.42 2.17
N VAL A 85 -10.12 -22.39 2.12
CA VAL A 85 -11.43 -22.30 2.80
C VAL A 85 -11.25 -22.08 4.29
N GLU A 86 -10.41 -22.87 4.93
CA GLU A 86 -10.16 -22.77 6.37
C GLU A 86 -9.67 -21.38 6.77
N GLY A 87 -8.82 -20.75 5.93
CA GLY A 87 -8.33 -19.39 6.13
C GLY A 87 -9.41 -18.30 6.08
N PHE A 88 -10.43 -18.46 5.22
CA PHE A 88 -11.45 -17.42 4.98
C PHE A 88 -12.84 -17.72 5.56
N ARG A 89 -13.09 -18.90 6.09
CA ARG A 89 -14.42 -19.34 6.53
C ARG A 89 -15.16 -18.35 7.44
N ALA A 90 -14.46 -17.71 8.35
CA ALA A 90 -15.03 -16.74 9.29
C ALA A 90 -15.17 -15.33 8.71
N GLU A 91 -14.57 -15.04 7.56
CA GLU A 91 -14.45 -13.70 7.00
C GLU A 91 -15.25 -13.48 5.71
N VAL A 92 -16.09 -14.44 5.30
CA VAL A 92 -16.87 -14.33 4.06
C VAL A 92 -18.21 -13.64 4.32
N PHE A 93 -18.54 -12.67 3.47
CA PHE A 93 -19.91 -12.17 3.34
C PHE A 93 -20.70 -13.07 2.41
N TRP A 94 -21.84 -13.56 2.85
CA TRP A 94 -22.71 -14.44 2.08
C TRP A 94 -23.92 -13.71 1.53
N ILE A 95 -24.19 -13.88 0.23
CA ILE A 95 -25.42 -13.49 -0.43
C ILE A 95 -26.32 -14.73 -0.48
N THR A 96 -27.49 -14.63 0.12
CA THR A 96 -28.43 -15.73 0.28
C THR A 96 -29.75 -15.53 -0.48
N HIS A 97 -30.03 -14.31 -0.93
CA HIS A 97 -31.25 -13.95 -1.63
C HIS A 97 -30.95 -13.11 -2.87
N GLY A 98 -31.80 -13.26 -3.90
CA GLY A 98 -31.91 -12.38 -5.06
C GLY A 98 -33.33 -11.80 -5.07
N GLY A 99 -33.47 -10.50 -4.76
CA GLY A 99 -34.77 -9.95 -4.39
C GLY A 99 -35.31 -10.64 -3.12
N ASP A 100 -36.56 -11.12 -3.16
CA ASP A 100 -37.17 -11.84 -2.06
C ASP A 100 -36.95 -13.36 -2.14
N ASP A 101 -36.41 -13.85 -3.27
CA ASP A 101 -36.18 -15.27 -3.49
C ASP A 101 -34.88 -15.75 -2.85
N ARG A 102 -34.93 -16.86 -2.14
CA ARG A 102 -33.74 -17.53 -1.64
C ARG A 102 -32.98 -18.19 -2.78
N LEU A 103 -31.69 -17.95 -2.86
CA LEU A 103 -30.84 -18.63 -3.82
C LEU A 103 -30.67 -20.10 -3.50
N ASP A 104 -30.67 -20.95 -4.51
CA ASP A 104 -30.43 -22.39 -4.38
C ASP A 104 -29.04 -22.66 -3.80
N LYS A 105 -28.04 -21.84 -4.23
CA LYS A 105 -26.65 -21.84 -3.73
C LYS A 105 -26.27 -20.46 -3.27
N ARG A 106 -25.60 -20.39 -2.13
CA ARG A 106 -25.05 -19.12 -1.62
C ARG A 106 -23.94 -18.62 -2.53
N LEU A 107 -23.82 -17.31 -2.61
CA LEU A 107 -22.71 -16.64 -3.26
C LEU A 107 -21.88 -15.91 -2.22
N ALA A 108 -20.55 -15.99 -2.31
CA ALA A 108 -19.63 -15.22 -1.50
C ALA A 108 -19.30 -13.89 -2.18
N LEU A 109 -19.31 -12.77 -1.45
CA LEU A 109 -18.54 -11.61 -1.90
C LEU A 109 -17.06 -11.97 -1.83
N ARG A 110 -16.30 -11.77 -2.91
CA ARG A 110 -14.91 -12.20 -3.01
C ARG A 110 -14.02 -11.65 -1.87
N PRO A 111 -13.43 -12.50 -1.01
CA PRO A 111 -12.42 -12.08 -0.05
C PRO A 111 -11.05 -11.95 -0.68
N THR A 112 -10.84 -12.63 -1.78
CA THR A 112 -9.78 -12.68 -2.78
C THR A 112 -10.35 -13.48 -3.96
N SER A 113 -9.66 -13.59 -5.08
CA SER A 113 -10.29 -14.11 -6.31
C SER A 113 -9.68 -15.40 -6.87
N GLU A 114 -8.78 -16.10 -6.17
CA GLU A 114 -8.21 -17.39 -6.62
C GLU A 114 -9.31 -18.33 -7.11
N THR A 115 -10.35 -18.50 -6.28
CA THR A 115 -11.48 -19.40 -6.55
C THR A 115 -12.47 -18.88 -7.60
N ALA A 116 -12.30 -17.64 -8.08
CA ALA A 116 -12.98 -17.10 -9.26
C ALA A 116 -12.14 -17.29 -10.54
N PHE A 117 -10.83 -17.02 -10.46
CA PHE A 117 -9.90 -17.11 -11.59
C PHE A 117 -9.67 -18.56 -12.04
N TYR A 118 -9.41 -19.46 -11.11
CA TYR A 118 -8.89 -20.78 -11.42
C TYR A 118 -9.86 -21.72 -12.14
N PRO A 119 -11.17 -21.69 -11.89
CA PRO A 119 -12.14 -22.40 -12.74
C PRO A 119 -12.08 -21.95 -14.21
N MET A 120 -11.83 -20.67 -14.47
CA MET A 120 -11.71 -20.14 -15.83
C MET A 120 -10.37 -20.50 -16.44
N TYR A 121 -9.28 -20.51 -15.67
CA TYR A 121 -7.98 -20.96 -16.13
C TYR A 121 -7.99 -22.42 -16.58
N ALA A 122 -8.72 -23.28 -15.87
CA ALA A 122 -8.91 -24.67 -16.27
C ALA A 122 -9.63 -24.80 -17.64
N LEU A 123 -10.43 -23.81 -18.02
CA LEU A 123 -11.09 -23.74 -19.32
C LEU A 123 -10.21 -23.12 -20.42
N TRP A 124 -9.40 -22.10 -20.07
CA TRP A 124 -8.63 -21.33 -21.05
C TRP A 124 -7.28 -21.96 -21.41
N ILE A 125 -6.62 -22.59 -20.43
CA ILE A 125 -5.30 -23.21 -20.62
C ILE A 125 -5.49 -24.61 -21.17
N ARG A 126 -4.91 -24.87 -22.36
CA ARG A 126 -5.01 -26.14 -23.08
C ARG A 126 -3.66 -26.75 -23.39
N SER A 127 -2.68 -25.91 -23.76
CA SER A 127 -1.37 -26.32 -24.24
C SER A 127 -0.27 -25.41 -23.71
N ILE A 128 0.97 -25.81 -23.89
CA ILE A 128 2.15 -25.01 -23.52
C ILE A 128 2.17 -23.62 -24.15
N SER A 129 1.53 -23.45 -25.34
CA SER A 129 1.44 -22.14 -26.01
C SER A 129 0.55 -21.12 -25.30
N ASP A 130 -0.29 -21.55 -24.36
CA ASP A 130 -1.14 -20.68 -23.58
C ASP A 130 -0.42 -20.10 -22.35
N LEU A 131 0.83 -20.54 -22.11
CA LEU A 131 1.66 -20.15 -20.96
C LEU A 131 2.87 -19.30 -21.38
N PRO A 132 3.35 -18.37 -20.55
CA PRO A 132 2.73 -17.97 -19.28
C PRO A 132 1.45 -17.16 -19.49
N LEU A 133 0.47 -17.31 -18.60
CA LEU A 133 -0.71 -16.45 -18.54
C LEU A 133 -0.61 -15.58 -17.30
N LYS A 134 -0.45 -14.25 -17.50
CA LYS A 134 -0.26 -13.26 -16.46
C LYS A 134 -1.43 -12.27 -16.49
N LEU A 135 -2.33 -12.37 -15.51
CA LEU A 135 -3.55 -11.54 -15.46
C LEU A 135 -3.67 -10.83 -14.11
N TYR A 136 -4.13 -9.58 -14.16
CA TYR A 136 -4.43 -8.81 -12.95
C TYR A 136 -5.79 -8.13 -13.01
N GLN A 137 -6.35 -7.81 -11.86
CA GLN A 137 -7.52 -6.94 -11.75
C GLN A 137 -7.36 -5.91 -10.63
N SER A 138 -7.86 -4.70 -10.88
CA SER A 138 -8.01 -3.61 -9.90
C SER A 138 -9.43 -3.62 -9.38
N CYS A 139 -9.63 -3.96 -8.11
CA CYS A 139 -10.99 -4.20 -7.61
C CYS A 139 -11.14 -4.00 -6.10
N SER A 140 -12.40 -3.99 -5.64
CA SER A 140 -12.74 -4.15 -4.22
C SER A 140 -12.77 -5.62 -3.85
N VAL A 141 -12.35 -5.92 -2.62
CA VAL A 141 -12.54 -7.20 -1.95
C VAL A 141 -13.20 -6.99 -0.59
N PHE A 142 -13.85 -8.05 -0.10
CA PHE A 142 -14.76 -7.98 1.03
C PHE A 142 -14.40 -9.03 2.08
N ARG A 143 -14.09 -8.58 3.30
CA ARG A 143 -13.79 -9.48 4.42
C ARG A 143 -14.62 -9.08 5.63
N TYR A 144 -15.39 -9.99 6.16
CA TYR A 144 -16.16 -9.77 7.38
C TYR A 144 -15.20 -9.69 8.58
N GLU A 145 -14.45 -8.58 8.65
CA GLU A 145 -13.47 -8.34 9.69
C GLU A 145 -14.13 -8.30 11.06
N THR A 146 -13.71 -9.20 11.94
CA THR A 146 -14.25 -9.34 13.31
C THR A 146 -13.55 -8.41 14.30
N LYS A 147 -12.29 -8.03 14.01
CA LYS A 147 -11.52 -7.09 14.83
C LYS A 147 -11.99 -5.66 14.60
N ALA A 148 -11.45 -4.73 15.38
CA ALA A 148 -11.73 -3.31 15.21
C ALA A 148 -11.26 -2.82 13.84
N THR A 149 -12.17 -2.17 13.10
CA THR A 149 -11.85 -1.54 11.81
C THR A 149 -11.13 -0.21 12.02
N LYS A 150 -10.21 0.11 11.10
CA LYS A 150 -9.51 1.39 11.04
C LYS A 150 -9.46 1.85 9.58
N PRO A 151 -10.03 3.00 9.22
CA PRO A 151 -10.09 3.45 7.84
C PRO A 151 -8.73 3.37 7.14
N LEU A 152 -8.72 2.95 5.87
CA LEU A 152 -7.55 2.73 5.01
C LEU A 152 -6.54 1.65 5.48
N ILE A 153 -6.64 1.16 6.69
CA ILE A 153 -5.74 0.14 7.26
C ILE A 153 -6.44 -1.21 7.36
N ARG A 154 -7.65 -1.23 7.90
CA ARG A 154 -8.47 -2.42 8.09
C ARG A 154 -9.95 -2.09 7.92
N GLY A 155 -10.53 -2.51 6.81
CA GLY A 155 -11.94 -2.34 6.46
C GLY A 155 -12.59 -3.66 6.10
N ARG A 156 -13.92 -3.64 5.95
CA ARG A 156 -14.70 -4.78 5.47
C ARG A 156 -14.85 -4.80 3.95
N GLU A 157 -14.65 -3.68 3.30
CA GLU A 157 -14.39 -3.51 1.89
C GLU A 157 -13.09 -2.72 1.76
N PHE A 158 -12.22 -3.10 0.85
CA PHE A 158 -11.01 -2.35 0.57
C PHE A 158 -10.55 -2.52 -0.87
N LEU A 159 -9.83 -1.53 -1.36
CA LEU A 159 -9.30 -1.48 -2.71
C LEU A 159 -7.91 -2.11 -2.76
N TRP A 160 -7.70 -2.98 -3.74
CA TRP A 160 -6.40 -3.57 -4.02
C TRP A 160 -6.21 -3.84 -5.51
N ILE A 161 -5.05 -4.32 -5.88
CA ILE A 161 -4.80 -5.06 -7.12
C ILE A 161 -4.52 -6.51 -6.71
N GLU A 162 -4.96 -7.44 -7.52
CA GLU A 162 -4.55 -8.83 -7.41
C GLU A 162 -4.14 -9.33 -8.79
N ALA A 163 -2.96 -9.97 -8.85
CA ALA A 163 -2.49 -10.67 -10.04
C ALA A 163 -2.45 -12.16 -9.75
N HIS A 164 -2.86 -12.97 -10.71
CA HIS A 164 -2.90 -14.42 -10.64
C HIS A 164 -2.23 -14.99 -11.87
N ASP A 165 -1.03 -15.52 -11.70
CA ASP A 165 -0.17 -15.90 -12.80
C ASP A 165 0.07 -17.40 -12.82
N VAL A 166 0.21 -17.95 -14.03
CA VAL A 166 0.43 -19.39 -14.24
C VAL A 166 1.57 -19.63 -15.23
N PHE A 167 2.36 -20.65 -14.93
CA PHE A 167 3.61 -21.00 -15.61
C PHE A 167 3.73 -22.49 -15.85
N ALA A 168 4.51 -22.85 -16.87
CA ALA A 168 4.84 -24.24 -17.14
C ALA A 168 5.86 -24.81 -16.15
N THR A 169 6.76 -23.97 -15.63
CA THR A 169 7.87 -24.40 -14.79
C THR A 169 7.83 -23.73 -13.41
N GLU A 170 8.40 -24.42 -12.43
CA GLU A 170 8.58 -23.88 -11.09
C GLU A 170 9.53 -22.67 -11.09
N GLU A 171 10.58 -22.74 -11.91
CA GLU A 171 11.56 -21.65 -12.03
C GLU A 171 10.94 -20.35 -12.52
N ASP A 172 10.06 -20.42 -13.53
CA ASP A 172 9.36 -19.23 -14.02
C ASP A 172 8.42 -18.64 -12.98
N ALA A 173 7.76 -19.48 -12.17
CA ALA A 173 6.92 -19.04 -11.08
C ALA A 173 7.75 -18.33 -9.97
N TYR A 174 8.92 -18.82 -9.62
CA TYR A 174 9.80 -18.13 -8.68
C TYR A 174 10.32 -16.81 -9.26
N ARG A 175 10.65 -16.75 -10.55
CA ARG A 175 11.04 -15.51 -11.23
C ARG A 175 9.92 -14.47 -11.17
N GLN A 176 8.65 -14.91 -11.30
CA GLN A 176 7.51 -14.02 -11.15
C GLN A 176 7.41 -13.43 -9.74
N VAL A 177 7.64 -14.22 -8.70
CA VAL A 177 7.70 -13.72 -7.32
C VAL A 177 8.75 -12.61 -7.16
N GLU A 178 9.92 -12.77 -7.80
CA GLU A 178 10.96 -11.73 -7.81
C GLU A 178 10.52 -10.48 -8.58
N GLU A 179 9.87 -10.64 -9.75
CA GLU A 179 9.28 -9.51 -10.50
C GLU A 179 8.25 -8.73 -9.69
N ASP A 180 7.38 -9.42 -8.93
CA ASP A 180 6.38 -8.78 -8.05
C ASP A 180 7.05 -7.90 -6.99
N MET A 181 8.17 -8.38 -6.43
CA MET A 181 8.95 -7.59 -5.46
C MET A 181 9.60 -6.38 -6.11
N GLU A 182 10.07 -6.51 -7.36
CA GLU A 182 10.60 -5.38 -8.13
C GLU A 182 9.52 -4.34 -8.45
N VAL A 183 8.30 -4.78 -8.77
CA VAL A 183 7.14 -3.89 -8.96
C VAL A 183 6.84 -3.12 -7.68
N ALA A 184 6.81 -3.80 -6.52
CA ALA A 184 6.62 -3.13 -5.24
C ALA A 184 7.74 -2.14 -4.94
N GLU A 185 9.00 -2.50 -5.19
CA GLU A 185 10.16 -1.61 -5.02
C GLU A 185 10.07 -0.38 -5.92
N GLU A 186 9.71 -0.56 -7.20
CA GLU A 186 9.53 0.52 -8.16
C GLU A 186 8.42 1.47 -7.73
N VAL A 187 7.25 0.94 -7.39
CA VAL A 187 6.07 1.76 -7.12
C VAL A 187 6.09 2.32 -5.71
N ILE A 188 6.19 1.47 -4.69
CA ILE A 188 5.99 1.89 -3.30
C ILE A 188 7.21 2.67 -2.79
N HIS A 189 8.42 2.15 -3.03
CA HIS A 189 9.63 2.80 -2.50
C HIS A 189 10.10 3.93 -3.41
N LYS A 190 10.34 3.66 -4.70
CA LYS A 190 10.96 4.66 -5.58
C LYS A 190 10.02 5.79 -5.98
N ARG A 191 8.73 5.51 -6.28
CA ARG A 191 7.77 6.51 -6.77
C ARG A 191 6.89 7.12 -5.68
N LEU A 192 6.63 6.39 -4.58
CA LEU A 192 5.83 6.90 -3.46
C LEU A 192 6.65 7.24 -2.21
N GLY A 193 7.94 6.91 -2.20
CA GLY A 193 8.87 7.24 -1.10
C GLY A 193 8.61 6.49 0.20
N VAL A 194 7.93 5.34 0.16
CA VAL A 194 7.60 4.52 1.33
C VAL A 194 8.57 3.34 1.42
N PRO A 195 9.53 3.34 2.33
CA PRO A 195 10.44 2.23 2.53
C PRO A 195 9.75 1.06 3.22
N PHE A 196 10.15 -0.15 2.86
CA PHE A 196 9.65 -1.40 3.43
C PHE A 196 10.72 -2.49 3.39
N ILE A 197 10.46 -3.60 4.09
CA ILE A 197 11.28 -4.82 4.02
C ILE A 197 10.40 -5.96 3.54
N PHE A 198 10.85 -6.70 2.53
CA PHE A 198 10.24 -7.98 2.18
C PHE A 198 10.75 -9.09 3.11
N PHE A 199 9.81 -9.82 3.70
CA PHE A 199 10.06 -10.96 4.54
C PHE A 199 9.47 -12.24 3.94
N GLU A 200 10.24 -13.33 3.94
CA GLU A 200 9.68 -14.67 3.86
C GLU A 200 8.94 -14.94 5.17
N ARG A 201 7.61 -15.13 5.08
CA ARG A 201 6.76 -15.37 6.24
C ARG A 201 7.00 -16.74 6.86
N PRO A 202 6.82 -16.87 8.19
CA PRO A 202 6.78 -18.18 8.82
C PRO A 202 5.66 -19.05 8.25
N GLN A 203 5.84 -20.37 8.26
CA GLN A 203 4.86 -21.31 7.70
C GLN A 203 3.48 -21.22 8.36
N TRP A 204 3.40 -20.86 9.65
CA TRP A 204 2.14 -20.64 10.36
C TRP A 204 1.46 -19.30 10.05
N ASP A 205 2.16 -18.36 9.40
CA ASP A 205 1.64 -17.03 9.00
C ASP A 205 1.60 -16.85 7.47
N LYS A 206 1.80 -17.91 6.72
CA LYS A 206 1.69 -17.87 5.26
C LYS A 206 0.24 -17.75 4.81
N PHE A 207 0.03 -17.28 3.59
CA PHE A 207 -1.27 -17.32 2.92
C PHE A 207 -1.72 -18.79 2.80
N LYS A 208 -2.96 -19.06 3.20
CA LYS A 208 -3.51 -20.41 3.18
C LYS A 208 -3.64 -20.92 1.74
N GLY A 209 -3.15 -22.12 1.51
CA GLY A 209 -2.99 -22.70 0.16
C GLY A 209 -1.65 -22.39 -0.52
N ALA A 210 -0.85 -21.43 -0.03
CA ALA A 210 0.47 -21.16 -0.58
C ALA A 210 1.55 -22.11 -0.04
N VAL A 211 2.58 -22.34 -0.84
CA VAL A 211 3.83 -23.01 -0.40
C VAL A 211 4.68 -22.03 0.39
N LYS A 212 4.84 -20.80 -0.13
CA LYS A 212 5.56 -19.71 0.52
C LYS A 212 4.83 -18.38 0.34
N THR A 213 4.98 -17.52 1.32
CA THR A 213 4.47 -16.14 1.31
C THR A 213 5.61 -15.16 1.55
N PHE A 214 5.67 -14.13 0.73
CA PHE A 214 6.58 -13.01 0.87
C PHE A 214 5.77 -11.72 1.02
N ALA A 215 6.03 -10.97 2.07
CA ALA A 215 5.24 -9.78 2.35
C ALA A 215 6.10 -8.55 2.63
N ALA A 216 5.69 -7.42 2.05
CA ALA A 216 6.30 -6.12 2.24
C ALA A 216 5.71 -5.45 3.47
N ASP A 217 6.55 -5.21 4.47
CA ASP A 217 6.18 -4.55 5.72
C ASP A 217 6.84 -3.18 5.82
N CYS A 218 6.06 -2.11 5.99
CA CYS A 218 6.56 -0.78 6.33
C CYS A 218 6.34 -0.46 7.82
N LEU A 219 7.12 0.49 8.34
CA LEU A 219 6.93 1.02 9.69
C LEU A 219 6.08 2.29 9.65
N MET A 220 5.03 2.28 10.45
CA MET A 220 4.20 3.44 10.69
C MET A 220 4.80 4.33 11.80
N PRO A 221 4.43 5.63 11.88
CA PRO A 221 5.02 6.56 12.85
C PRO A 221 4.89 6.16 14.31
N ASP A 222 3.90 5.33 14.66
CA ASP A 222 3.73 4.77 16.01
C ASP A 222 4.58 3.51 16.27
N GLY A 223 5.50 3.18 15.36
CA GLY A 223 6.37 2.01 15.46
C GLY A 223 5.67 0.67 15.19
N ARG A 224 4.40 0.67 14.76
CA ARG A 224 3.72 -0.55 14.33
C ARG A 224 4.05 -0.89 12.88
N VAL A 225 3.95 -2.18 12.60
CA VAL A 225 4.19 -2.73 11.27
C VAL A 225 2.89 -2.80 10.48
N LEU A 226 2.91 -2.29 9.26
CA LEU A 226 1.82 -2.40 8.30
C LEU A 226 2.28 -3.20 7.07
N GLN A 227 1.64 -4.35 6.82
CA GLN A 227 1.82 -5.07 5.57
C GLN A 227 1.10 -4.34 4.44
N ILE A 228 1.85 -3.95 3.41
CA ILE A 228 1.35 -3.12 2.29
C ILE A 228 1.26 -3.87 0.96
N ALA A 229 1.99 -4.96 0.80
CA ALA A 229 1.90 -5.85 -0.36
C ALA A 229 2.30 -7.27 0.06
N SER A 230 1.88 -8.27 -0.72
CA SER A 230 2.38 -9.63 -0.60
C SER A 230 2.37 -10.33 -1.94
N THR A 231 3.37 -11.20 -2.16
CA THR A 231 3.40 -12.15 -3.26
C THR A 231 3.52 -13.57 -2.70
N HIS A 232 2.89 -14.52 -3.37
CA HIS A 232 2.75 -15.89 -2.88
C HIS A 232 3.17 -16.86 -3.98
N TYR A 233 4.09 -17.75 -3.65
CA TYR A 233 4.33 -18.92 -4.45
C TYR A 233 3.32 -20.01 -4.05
N LEU A 234 2.39 -20.31 -4.95
CA LEU A 234 1.31 -21.28 -4.71
C LEU A 234 1.72 -22.71 -5.10
N GLY A 235 2.82 -22.86 -5.84
CA GLY A 235 3.23 -24.15 -6.38
C GLY A 235 2.15 -24.74 -7.30
N GLN A 236 1.73 -25.96 -7.02
CA GLN A 236 0.67 -26.66 -7.74
C GLN A 236 -0.57 -26.94 -6.87
N ASN A 237 -0.70 -26.33 -5.71
CA ASN A 237 -1.78 -26.63 -4.77
C ASN A 237 -3.15 -26.33 -5.39
N PHE A 238 -3.35 -25.12 -5.88
CA PHE A 238 -4.59 -24.76 -6.56
C PHE A 238 -4.76 -25.39 -7.94
N SER A 239 -3.67 -25.56 -8.71
CA SER A 239 -3.77 -26.17 -10.03
C SER A 239 -4.21 -27.63 -9.97
N LYS A 240 -3.85 -28.36 -8.91
CA LYS A 240 -4.35 -29.71 -8.65
C LYS A 240 -5.82 -29.70 -8.22
N ALA A 241 -6.19 -28.80 -7.31
CA ALA A 241 -7.57 -28.69 -6.81
C ALA A 241 -8.57 -28.27 -7.90
N PHE A 242 -8.15 -27.41 -8.83
CA PHE A 242 -8.97 -26.90 -9.93
C PHE A 242 -8.71 -27.57 -11.28
N GLU A 243 -7.86 -28.62 -11.32
CA GLU A 243 -7.49 -29.36 -12.54
C GLU A 243 -6.98 -28.48 -13.67
N ILE A 244 -6.16 -27.47 -13.34
CA ILE A 244 -5.55 -26.57 -14.33
C ILE A 244 -4.35 -27.28 -14.96
N MET A 245 -4.56 -27.83 -16.16
CA MET A 245 -3.59 -28.64 -16.87
C MET A 245 -3.37 -28.15 -18.29
N TYR A 246 -2.14 -28.29 -18.78
CA TYR A 246 -1.78 -28.03 -20.17
C TYR A 246 -1.16 -29.29 -20.82
N LEU A 247 -1.28 -29.38 -22.13
CA LEU A 247 -0.59 -30.38 -22.94
C LEU A 247 0.81 -29.83 -23.24
N ASP A 248 1.84 -30.53 -22.76
CA ASP A 248 3.22 -30.14 -23.01
C ASP A 248 3.73 -30.69 -24.34
N SER A 249 4.89 -30.20 -24.79
CA SER A 249 5.57 -30.63 -26.04
C SER A 249 5.92 -32.12 -26.08
N ASP A 250 6.03 -32.77 -24.92
CA ASP A 250 6.26 -34.23 -24.80
C ASP A 250 4.98 -35.08 -24.93
N GLY A 251 3.84 -34.44 -25.22
CA GLY A 251 2.53 -35.10 -25.36
C GLY A 251 1.85 -35.45 -24.02
N LYS A 252 2.41 -35.03 -22.87
CA LYS A 252 1.83 -35.31 -21.56
C LYS A 252 1.06 -34.10 -21.02
N ARG A 253 0.01 -34.38 -20.26
CA ARG A 253 -0.71 -33.37 -19.49
C ARG A 253 0.01 -33.12 -18.17
N LYS A 254 0.26 -31.83 -17.87
CA LYS A 254 0.95 -31.40 -16.65
C LYS A 254 0.16 -30.30 -15.96
N HIS A 255 0.21 -30.27 -14.64
CA HIS A 255 -0.34 -29.14 -13.88
C HIS A 255 0.57 -27.92 -13.99
N VAL A 256 -0.01 -26.73 -14.04
CA VAL A 256 0.71 -25.47 -14.03
C VAL A 256 1.26 -25.13 -12.64
N TYR A 257 2.31 -24.31 -12.59
CA TYR A 257 2.77 -23.63 -11.38
C TYR A 257 2.14 -22.25 -11.29
N GLN A 258 1.84 -21.79 -10.08
CA GLN A 258 1.05 -20.59 -9.87
C GLN A 258 1.67 -19.64 -8.86
N THR A 259 1.44 -18.35 -9.09
CA THR A 259 1.72 -17.27 -8.14
C THR A 259 0.49 -16.38 -7.97
N CYS A 260 0.41 -15.65 -6.88
CA CYS A 260 -0.51 -14.51 -6.77
C CYS A 260 0.17 -13.34 -6.08
N TYR A 261 -0.18 -12.12 -6.50
CA TYR A 261 0.38 -10.88 -5.98
C TYR A 261 -0.74 -9.93 -5.58
N GLY A 262 -0.66 -9.34 -4.38
CA GLY A 262 -1.69 -8.48 -3.82
C GLY A 262 -1.12 -7.22 -3.15
N PRO A 263 -0.90 -6.12 -3.89
CA PRO A 263 -0.65 -4.81 -3.28
C PRO A 263 -1.94 -4.21 -2.72
N GLY A 264 -1.92 -3.90 -1.42
CA GLY A 264 -3.04 -3.28 -0.73
C GLY A 264 -3.10 -1.78 -0.97
N ILE A 265 -3.83 -1.33 -1.99
CA ILE A 265 -3.86 0.06 -2.44
C ILE A 265 -4.30 1.02 -1.31
N TRP A 266 -5.28 0.61 -0.49
CA TRP A 266 -5.66 1.37 0.70
C TRP A 266 -4.51 1.52 1.69
N ARG A 267 -3.81 0.44 1.99
CA ARG A 267 -2.71 0.45 2.96
C ARG A 267 -1.50 1.24 2.45
N ILE A 268 -1.25 1.20 1.14
CA ILE A 268 -0.22 2.03 0.50
C ILE A 268 -0.58 3.51 0.66
N LEU A 269 -1.83 3.91 0.40
CA LEU A 269 -2.27 5.28 0.64
C LEU A 269 -2.18 5.66 2.12
N ALA A 270 -2.57 4.78 3.04
CA ALA A 270 -2.43 5.01 4.49
C ALA A 270 -0.95 5.20 4.88
N ALA A 271 -0.04 4.42 4.34
CA ALA A 271 1.40 4.55 4.57
C ALA A 271 1.94 5.88 4.04
N VAL A 272 1.58 6.29 2.82
CA VAL A 272 1.96 7.59 2.25
C VAL A 272 1.49 8.74 3.14
N ILE A 273 0.20 8.77 3.52
CA ILE A 273 -0.36 9.79 4.40
C ILE A 273 0.39 9.83 5.74
N SER A 274 0.57 8.66 6.34
CA SER A 274 1.13 8.51 7.68
C SER A 274 2.61 8.85 7.74
N ILE A 275 3.40 8.36 6.79
CA ILE A 275 4.86 8.50 6.82
C ILE A 275 5.26 9.94 6.43
N HIS A 276 4.65 10.49 5.39
CA HIS A 276 5.06 11.78 4.85
C HIS A 276 4.38 12.98 5.49
N GLY A 277 3.11 12.88 5.89
CA GLY A 277 2.37 13.97 6.54
C GLY A 277 3.04 14.49 7.80
N ASP A 278 2.74 15.72 8.17
CA ASP A 278 3.29 16.41 9.35
C ASP A 278 2.19 17.07 10.21
N ASN A 279 2.58 17.87 11.19
CA ASN A 279 1.63 18.57 12.09
C ASN A 279 0.80 19.67 11.39
N ASN A 280 1.12 20.01 10.14
CA ASN A 280 0.37 21.01 9.37
C ASN A 280 -0.58 20.36 8.34
N GLY A 281 -0.48 19.04 8.12
CA GLY A 281 -1.36 18.34 7.19
C GLY A 281 -0.66 17.30 6.33
N LEU A 282 -1.21 17.07 5.14
CA LEU A 282 -0.66 16.15 4.16
C LEU A 282 0.66 16.68 3.58
N VAL A 283 1.57 15.78 3.29
CA VAL A 283 2.72 15.98 2.39
C VAL A 283 2.73 14.82 1.41
N LEU A 284 2.56 15.11 0.14
CA LEU A 284 2.31 14.07 -0.87
C LEU A 284 3.46 14.00 -1.87
N PRO A 285 3.84 12.79 -2.31
CA PRO A 285 4.62 12.63 -3.52
C PRO A 285 3.95 13.36 -4.68
N PHE A 286 4.72 14.15 -5.43
CA PHE A 286 4.20 15.02 -6.48
C PHE A 286 3.37 14.28 -7.52
N GLU A 287 3.73 13.05 -7.83
CA GLU A 287 3.08 12.22 -8.84
C GLU A 287 1.63 11.87 -8.49
N ILE A 288 1.32 11.62 -7.21
CA ILE A 288 -0.04 11.24 -6.79
C ILE A 288 -0.85 12.38 -6.20
N ALA A 289 -0.27 13.55 -6.00
CA ALA A 289 -0.99 14.72 -5.47
C ALA A 289 -2.19 15.06 -6.37
N PRO A 290 -3.42 15.17 -5.84
CA PRO A 290 -4.61 15.53 -6.63
C PRO A 290 -4.44 16.85 -7.36
N VAL A 291 -3.85 17.82 -6.70
CA VAL A 291 -3.36 19.09 -7.25
C VAL A 291 -1.86 19.12 -7.00
N GLN A 292 -1.09 19.28 -8.07
CA GLN A 292 0.38 19.32 -7.99
C GLN A 292 0.89 20.72 -7.67
N VAL A 293 0.16 21.72 -8.12
CA VAL A 293 0.45 23.15 -7.88
C VAL A 293 -0.85 23.88 -7.65
N VAL A 294 -0.91 24.73 -6.63
CA VAL A 294 -1.96 25.73 -6.50
C VAL A 294 -1.38 27.12 -6.68
N VAL A 295 -2.04 27.91 -7.51
CA VAL A 295 -1.73 29.34 -7.67
C VAL A 295 -2.62 30.13 -6.71
N VAL A 296 -2.01 30.84 -5.77
CA VAL A 296 -2.71 31.64 -4.77
C VAL A 296 -2.48 33.12 -5.06
N PRO A 297 -3.40 33.81 -5.76
CA PRO A 297 -3.29 35.26 -6.01
C PRO A 297 -3.40 36.05 -4.68
N ILE A 298 -2.56 37.04 -4.51
CA ILE A 298 -2.58 37.96 -3.36
C ILE A 298 -2.62 39.41 -3.88
N PRO A 299 -3.75 39.85 -4.48
CA PRO A 299 -3.89 41.20 -5.01
C PRO A 299 -4.16 42.23 -3.90
N THR A 300 -3.84 43.49 -4.21
CA THR A 300 -4.46 44.68 -3.59
C THR A 300 -5.71 45.06 -4.39
N LYS A 301 -6.46 46.04 -3.91
CA LYS A 301 -7.63 46.55 -4.65
C LYS A 301 -7.26 47.11 -6.04
N GLU A 302 -6.08 47.76 -6.11
CA GLU A 302 -5.59 48.42 -7.32
C GLU A 302 -4.94 47.44 -8.32
N THR A 303 -4.45 46.28 -7.85
CA THR A 303 -3.70 45.33 -8.67
C THR A 303 -4.50 44.07 -9.01
N LYS A 304 -5.79 44.01 -8.63
CA LYS A 304 -6.59 42.78 -8.72
C LYS A 304 -6.59 42.19 -10.14
N ASP A 305 -6.95 42.97 -11.12
CA ASP A 305 -7.11 42.47 -12.49
C ASP A 305 -5.78 41.99 -13.08
N VAL A 306 -4.73 42.74 -12.87
CA VAL A 306 -3.37 42.37 -13.38
C VAL A 306 -2.80 41.13 -12.71
N VAL A 307 -3.00 40.99 -11.39
CA VAL A 307 -2.54 39.80 -10.63
C VAL A 307 -3.37 38.57 -11.00
N GLU A 308 -4.68 38.72 -11.21
CA GLU A 308 -5.53 37.61 -11.63
C GLU A 308 -5.20 37.14 -13.06
N GLU A 309 -4.97 38.06 -14.00
CA GLU A 309 -4.57 37.75 -15.38
C GLU A 309 -3.21 37.03 -15.41
N TYR A 310 -2.23 37.52 -14.67
CA TYR A 310 -0.93 36.86 -14.54
C TYR A 310 -1.05 35.46 -13.93
N SER A 311 -1.87 35.31 -12.90
CA SER A 311 -2.13 34.02 -12.26
C SER A 311 -2.77 33.01 -13.23
N ARG A 312 -3.70 33.45 -14.08
CA ARG A 312 -4.29 32.63 -15.14
C ARG A 312 -3.22 32.18 -16.15
N THR A 313 -2.34 33.09 -16.56
CA THR A 313 -1.20 32.75 -17.44
C THR A 313 -0.33 31.67 -16.85
N VAL A 314 0.04 31.77 -15.55
CA VAL A 314 0.81 30.73 -14.86
C VAL A 314 0.06 29.39 -14.83
N VAL A 315 -1.23 29.40 -14.51
CA VAL A 315 -2.08 28.19 -14.51
C VAL A 315 -2.09 27.54 -15.89
N ASP A 316 -2.31 28.32 -16.94
CA ASP A 316 -2.41 27.80 -18.30
C ASP A 316 -1.08 27.21 -18.80
N MET A 317 0.04 27.86 -18.51
CA MET A 317 1.38 27.32 -18.81
C MET A 317 1.62 25.96 -18.14
N LEU A 318 1.29 25.85 -16.85
CA LEU A 318 1.49 24.60 -16.11
C LEU A 318 0.52 23.50 -16.54
N ARG A 319 -0.76 23.84 -16.82
CA ARG A 319 -1.76 22.89 -17.33
C ARG A 319 -1.40 22.38 -18.72
N SER A 320 -0.95 23.26 -19.61
CA SER A 320 -0.50 22.89 -20.96
C SER A 320 0.72 21.95 -20.92
N ALA A 321 1.50 21.97 -19.85
CA ALA A 321 2.58 21.03 -19.60
C ALA A 321 2.13 19.71 -18.97
N GLY A 322 0.81 19.46 -18.85
CA GLY A 322 0.23 18.24 -18.30
C GLY A 322 0.16 18.17 -16.77
N LEU A 323 0.37 19.28 -16.06
CA LEU A 323 0.29 19.32 -14.61
C LEU A 323 -1.15 19.53 -14.11
N ARG A 324 -1.48 18.93 -12.96
CA ARG A 324 -2.75 19.16 -12.26
C ARG A 324 -2.63 20.44 -11.43
N VAL A 325 -3.26 21.51 -11.90
CA VAL A 325 -3.11 22.85 -11.34
C VAL A 325 -4.47 23.46 -11.02
N GLU A 326 -4.58 24.06 -9.84
CA GLU A 326 -5.71 24.89 -9.43
C GLU A 326 -5.27 26.33 -9.16
N ALA A 327 -6.24 27.25 -9.14
CA ALA A 327 -6.04 28.61 -8.69
C ALA A 327 -7.11 28.96 -7.65
N ASP A 328 -6.68 29.52 -6.53
CA ASP A 328 -7.59 29.94 -5.45
C ASP A 328 -7.93 31.43 -5.56
N PHE A 329 -8.93 31.74 -6.39
CA PHE A 329 -9.47 33.11 -6.55
C PHE A 329 -10.55 33.43 -5.49
N SER A 330 -10.75 32.61 -4.46
CA SER A 330 -11.74 32.89 -3.41
C SER A 330 -11.42 34.18 -2.66
N ASP A 331 -12.45 34.81 -2.07
CA ASP A 331 -12.31 36.03 -1.25
C ASP A 331 -11.74 35.78 0.16
N LYS A 332 -11.21 34.57 0.45
CA LYS A 332 -10.57 34.26 1.72
C LYS A 332 -9.30 35.07 1.91
N THR A 333 -8.95 35.33 3.17
CA THR A 333 -7.65 35.96 3.47
C THR A 333 -6.49 35.08 3.00
N PRO A 334 -5.33 35.67 2.63
CA PRO A 334 -4.16 34.89 2.24
C PRO A 334 -3.78 33.81 3.25
N GLY A 335 -3.78 34.12 4.54
CA GLY A 335 -3.50 33.15 5.60
C GLY A 335 -4.47 31.97 5.64
N ALA A 336 -5.76 32.19 5.34
CA ALA A 336 -6.76 31.13 5.29
C ALA A 336 -6.58 30.24 4.04
N LYS A 337 -6.16 30.81 2.90
CA LYS A 337 -5.82 30.05 1.69
C LYS A 337 -4.58 29.20 1.94
N TYR A 338 -3.50 29.77 2.48
CA TYR A 338 -2.27 29.04 2.81
C TYR A 338 -2.53 27.91 3.79
N TYR A 339 -3.27 28.14 4.87
CA TYR A 339 -3.63 27.10 5.82
C TYR A 339 -4.39 25.94 5.16
N TYR A 340 -5.37 26.24 4.31
CA TYR A 340 -6.14 25.22 3.60
C TYR A 340 -5.27 24.37 2.68
N TRP A 341 -4.46 25.03 1.82
CA TRP A 341 -3.64 24.31 0.84
C TRP A 341 -2.45 23.58 1.48
N GLU A 342 -1.91 24.12 2.59
CA GLU A 342 -0.90 23.42 3.38
C GLU A 342 -1.46 22.12 3.99
N MET A 343 -2.69 22.18 4.53
CA MET A 343 -3.41 20.99 5.02
C MET A 343 -3.61 19.94 3.91
N MET A 344 -3.94 20.37 2.71
CA MET A 344 -4.19 19.52 1.55
C MET A 344 -2.91 18.99 0.89
N GLY A 345 -1.73 19.43 1.34
CA GLY A 345 -0.43 18.92 0.89
C GLY A 345 0.07 19.48 -0.44
N VAL A 346 -0.42 20.65 -0.87
CA VAL A 346 -0.11 21.23 -2.19
C VAL A 346 0.93 22.34 -2.06
N PRO A 347 1.97 22.38 -2.94
CA PRO A 347 2.89 23.51 -3.03
C PRO A 347 2.18 24.76 -3.59
N GLU A 348 2.44 25.91 -2.96
CA GLU A 348 1.81 27.20 -3.29
C GLU A 348 2.65 28.01 -4.25
N VAL A 349 1.97 28.82 -5.09
CA VAL A 349 2.60 29.78 -5.99
C VAL A 349 1.93 31.15 -5.77
N GLY A 350 2.64 32.12 -5.22
CA GLY A 350 2.14 33.48 -5.00
C GLY A 350 2.63 34.44 -6.07
N PRO A 351 1.76 35.21 -6.76
CA PRO A 351 2.15 36.14 -7.81
C PRO A 351 2.44 37.56 -7.29
N ARG A 352 3.41 37.72 -6.41
CA ARG A 352 3.82 39.06 -5.95
C ARG A 352 4.64 39.85 -7.00
N GLU A 353 4.97 39.22 -8.10
CA GLU A 353 6.10 39.64 -8.92
C GLU A 353 5.75 39.77 -10.39
N VAL A 354 4.57 40.31 -10.65
CA VAL A 354 4.11 40.58 -12.05
C VAL A 354 5.12 41.43 -12.82
N GLU A 355 5.65 42.47 -12.20
CA GLU A 355 6.64 43.39 -12.81
C GLU A 355 7.98 42.69 -13.09
N GLY A 356 8.36 41.76 -12.20
CA GLY A 356 9.63 41.02 -12.30
C GLY A 356 9.59 39.79 -13.21
N LYS A 357 8.44 39.42 -13.75
CA LYS A 357 8.21 38.22 -14.56
C LYS A 357 8.74 36.93 -13.93
N TYR A 358 8.52 36.77 -12.62
CA TYR A 358 8.87 35.57 -11.88
C TYR A 358 7.71 35.12 -10.97
N VAL A 359 7.81 33.92 -10.44
CA VAL A 359 6.85 33.33 -9.50
C VAL A 359 7.60 32.84 -8.28
N THR A 360 7.04 33.07 -7.08
CA THR A 360 7.58 32.49 -5.84
C THR A 360 6.87 31.16 -5.56
N LEU A 361 7.63 30.07 -5.59
CA LEU A 361 7.20 28.73 -5.32
C LEU A 361 7.42 28.39 -3.85
N PHE A 362 6.43 27.88 -3.16
CA PHE A 362 6.55 27.38 -1.80
C PHE A 362 6.56 25.86 -1.81
N ARG A 363 7.61 25.27 -1.24
CA ARG A 363 7.74 23.81 -1.11
C ARG A 363 7.07 23.31 0.16
N ARG A 364 6.08 22.46 0.03
CA ARG A 364 5.32 21.93 1.16
C ARG A 364 6.16 21.06 2.11
N ASP A 365 7.10 20.29 1.59
CA ASP A 365 7.94 19.34 2.33
C ASP A 365 9.02 19.99 3.21
N THR A 366 9.55 21.15 2.79
CA THR A 366 10.61 21.88 3.50
C THR A 366 10.19 23.26 4.00
N ARG A 367 9.01 23.74 3.58
CA ARG A 367 8.47 25.09 3.85
C ARG A 367 9.40 26.23 3.32
N LYS A 368 10.26 25.91 2.36
CA LYS A 368 11.14 26.89 1.73
C LYS A 368 10.50 27.53 0.50
N ARG A 369 10.90 28.78 0.22
CA ARG A 369 10.48 29.51 -0.97
C ARG A 369 11.60 29.54 -1.99
N VAL A 370 11.24 29.35 -3.27
CA VAL A 370 12.12 29.38 -4.42
C VAL A 370 11.55 30.33 -5.46
N LYS A 371 12.37 31.23 -6.01
CA LYS A 371 11.96 32.10 -7.11
C LYS A 371 12.22 31.40 -8.44
N ALA A 372 11.26 31.43 -9.34
CA ALA A 372 11.36 30.87 -10.66
C ALA A 372 11.00 31.92 -11.72
N PRO A 373 11.81 32.20 -12.72
CA PRO A 373 11.41 32.99 -13.85
C PRO A 373 10.19 32.39 -14.54
N LEU A 374 9.25 33.21 -15.02
CA LEU A 374 8.00 32.71 -15.62
C LEU A 374 8.30 31.75 -16.79
N GLU A 375 9.25 32.05 -17.61
CA GLU A 375 9.68 31.24 -18.77
C GLU A 375 10.18 29.84 -18.38
N LYS A 376 10.71 29.67 -17.14
CA LYS A 376 11.25 28.41 -16.61
C LYS A 376 10.32 27.74 -15.59
N ILE A 377 9.10 28.24 -15.43
CA ILE A 377 8.20 27.78 -14.37
C ILE A 377 7.91 26.29 -14.46
N VAL A 378 7.65 25.76 -15.66
CA VAL A 378 7.34 24.34 -15.90
C VAL A 378 8.52 23.44 -15.52
N GLU A 379 9.73 23.78 -16.00
CA GLU A 379 10.96 23.04 -15.68
C GLU A 379 11.24 23.07 -14.17
N THR A 380 11.12 24.25 -13.58
CA THR A 380 11.36 24.43 -12.14
C THR A 380 10.37 23.61 -11.30
N VAL A 381 9.08 23.64 -11.63
CA VAL A 381 8.05 22.87 -10.91
C VAL A 381 8.31 21.36 -11.00
N LYS A 382 8.63 20.84 -12.20
CA LYS A 382 8.95 19.41 -12.37
C LYS A 382 10.17 19.01 -11.54
N LYS A 383 11.25 19.79 -11.61
CA LYS A 383 12.46 19.57 -10.80
C LYS A 383 12.15 19.57 -9.30
N LEU A 384 11.36 20.53 -8.83
CA LEU A 384 10.94 20.58 -7.42
C LEU A 384 10.10 19.37 -7.03
N GLY A 385 9.27 18.84 -7.94
CA GLY A 385 8.53 17.60 -7.73
C GLY A 385 9.45 16.41 -7.44
N ASP A 386 10.52 16.25 -8.24
CA ASP A 386 11.54 15.21 -8.05
C ASP A 386 12.30 15.41 -6.73
N GLU A 387 12.70 16.64 -6.42
CA GLU A 387 13.38 16.96 -5.15
C GLU A 387 12.49 16.72 -3.92
N ILE A 388 11.18 16.96 -4.03
CA ILE A 388 10.21 16.65 -2.96
C ILE A 388 10.21 15.14 -2.72
N LEU A 389 10.05 14.33 -3.76
CA LEU A 389 10.05 12.88 -3.64
C LEU A 389 11.34 12.36 -3.01
N GLU A 390 12.49 12.82 -3.46
CA GLU A 390 13.79 12.43 -2.90
C GLU A 390 13.92 12.79 -1.41
N ASN A 391 13.45 13.96 -1.02
CA ASN A 391 13.45 14.38 0.39
C ASN A 391 12.51 13.51 1.24
N LEU A 392 11.32 13.20 0.73
CA LEU A 392 10.34 12.33 1.42
C LEU A 392 10.92 10.93 1.61
N ARG A 393 11.49 10.34 0.57
CA ARG A 393 12.12 9.02 0.61
C ARG A 393 13.24 8.98 1.64
N ARG A 394 14.19 9.92 1.57
CA ARG A 394 15.32 9.99 2.51
C ARG A 394 14.87 10.14 3.96
N ARG A 395 13.86 10.95 4.23
CA ARG A 395 13.29 11.10 5.59
C ARG A 395 12.66 9.81 6.09
N ALA A 396 11.90 9.14 5.24
CA ALA A 396 11.22 7.89 5.56
C ALA A 396 12.23 6.75 5.81
N GLU A 397 13.27 6.62 4.97
CA GLU A 397 14.35 5.65 5.14
C GLU A 397 15.13 5.89 6.44
N LYS A 398 15.45 7.14 6.74
CA LYS A 398 16.12 7.51 8.00
C LYS A 398 15.28 7.11 9.20
N PHE A 399 13.97 7.37 9.17
CA PHE A 399 13.06 6.96 10.23
C PHE A 399 13.04 5.43 10.37
N MET A 400 12.79 4.69 9.30
CA MET A 400 12.73 3.24 9.33
C MET A 400 14.04 2.63 9.87
N ASN A 401 15.19 3.09 9.38
CA ASN A 401 16.50 2.60 9.81
C ASN A 401 16.78 2.89 11.30
N SER A 402 16.28 4.00 11.83
CA SER A 402 16.42 4.34 13.27
C SER A 402 15.56 3.47 14.18
N MET A 403 14.60 2.74 13.63
CA MET A 403 13.63 1.90 14.35
C MET A 403 13.88 0.40 14.14
N VAL A 404 15.08 0.02 13.73
CA VAL A 404 15.53 -1.38 13.64
C VAL A 404 16.54 -1.65 14.75
N PHE A 405 16.20 -2.57 15.64
CA PHE A 405 16.97 -2.91 16.84
C PHE A 405 17.42 -4.37 16.79
N ARG A 406 18.42 -4.73 17.59
CA ARG A 406 18.81 -6.12 17.84
C ARG A 406 18.63 -6.46 19.31
N ALA A 407 18.28 -7.71 19.59
CA ALA A 407 18.18 -8.26 20.93
C ALA A 407 18.66 -9.70 20.95
N GLU A 408 19.38 -10.06 22.02
CA GLU A 408 19.92 -11.39 22.24
C GLU A 408 19.21 -12.10 23.43
N SER A 409 18.27 -11.42 24.09
CA SER A 409 17.52 -11.96 25.21
C SER A 409 16.06 -11.51 25.21
N MET A 410 15.19 -12.29 25.88
CA MET A 410 13.77 -11.92 26.07
C MET A 410 13.59 -10.63 26.85
N GLU A 411 14.50 -10.30 27.76
CA GLU A 411 14.48 -9.08 28.57
C GLU A 411 14.72 -7.86 27.68
N GLU A 412 15.72 -7.93 26.79
CA GLU A 412 15.98 -6.88 25.80
C GLU A 412 14.80 -6.71 24.84
N VAL A 413 14.21 -7.80 24.35
CA VAL A 413 13.03 -7.75 23.50
C VAL A 413 11.87 -7.04 24.19
N ARG A 414 11.62 -7.36 25.48
CA ARG A 414 10.56 -6.70 26.27
C ARG A 414 10.78 -5.19 26.33
N ARG A 415 11.98 -4.75 26.68
CA ARG A 415 12.34 -3.31 26.73
C ARG A 415 12.21 -2.63 25.39
N LEU A 416 12.68 -3.26 24.29
CA LEU A 416 12.62 -2.68 22.95
C LEU A 416 11.20 -2.69 22.38
N SER A 417 10.36 -3.64 22.77
CA SER A 417 8.97 -3.71 22.32
C SER A 417 8.12 -2.50 22.70
N GLU A 418 8.52 -1.77 23.76
CA GLU A 418 7.87 -0.53 24.18
C GLU A 418 8.15 0.63 23.22
N LYS A 419 9.30 0.62 22.55
CA LYS A 419 9.67 1.64 21.55
C LYS A 419 8.98 1.44 20.22
N GLY A 420 8.46 0.24 19.93
CA GLY A 420 8.01 -0.16 18.61
C GLY A 420 9.18 -0.41 17.64
N GLY A 421 8.87 -0.50 16.34
CA GLY A 421 9.86 -0.79 15.31
C GLY A 421 10.07 -2.28 15.07
N PHE A 422 11.14 -2.62 14.36
CA PHE A 422 11.58 -4.00 14.16
C PHE A 422 12.64 -4.39 15.17
N ILE A 423 12.52 -5.61 15.70
CA ILE A 423 13.52 -6.20 16.60
C ILE A 423 14.06 -7.47 15.97
N ILE A 424 15.34 -7.49 15.66
CA ILE A 424 16.05 -8.64 15.10
C ILE A 424 16.51 -9.55 16.24
N VAL A 425 16.15 -10.82 16.15
CA VAL A 425 16.49 -11.81 17.20
C VAL A 425 16.94 -13.14 16.59
N PRO A 426 17.82 -13.89 17.27
CA PRO A 426 18.09 -15.28 16.90
C PRO A 426 16.87 -16.15 17.23
N PHE A 427 16.44 -16.95 16.27
CA PHE A 427 15.20 -17.73 16.33
C PHE A 427 15.40 -19.15 15.82
N CYS A 428 14.69 -20.12 16.36
CA CYS A 428 14.91 -21.53 16.02
C CYS A 428 14.57 -21.87 14.58
N SER A 429 13.38 -21.49 14.09
CA SER A 429 12.92 -21.84 12.73
C SER A 429 11.71 -21.01 12.34
N ILE A 430 11.56 -20.72 11.04
CA ILE A 430 10.31 -20.19 10.45
C ILE A 430 9.40 -21.31 9.90
N GLY A 431 9.79 -22.58 10.04
CA GLY A 431 8.93 -23.75 9.83
C GLY A 431 7.94 -23.94 10.98
N TYR A 432 7.01 -24.89 10.83
CA TYR A 432 6.00 -25.20 11.86
C TYR A 432 6.62 -25.60 13.23
N ASP A 433 7.85 -26.14 13.23
CA ASP A 433 8.60 -26.45 14.45
C ASP A 433 9.01 -25.21 15.27
N GLY A 434 8.92 -24.02 14.70
CA GLY A 434 9.13 -22.72 15.35
C GLY A 434 7.85 -22.03 15.83
N GLU A 435 6.67 -22.53 15.45
CA GLU A 435 5.37 -21.88 15.67
C GLU A 435 5.11 -21.55 17.15
N GLU A 436 5.33 -22.49 18.07
CA GLU A 436 5.08 -22.27 19.50
C GLU A 436 5.94 -21.11 20.06
N CYS A 437 7.18 -20.95 19.57
CA CYS A 437 8.01 -19.80 19.95
C CYS A 437 7.40 -18.48 19.43
N GLY A 438 6.88 -18.46 18.21
CA GLY A 438 6.19 -17.31 17.64
C GLY A 438 4.90 -16.96 18.39
N LEU A 439 4.09 -17.97 18.71
CA LEU A 439 2.86 -17.80 19.49
C LEU A 439 3.14 -17.30 20.91
N ARG A 440 4.22 -17.75 21.52
CA ARG A 440 4.64 -17.27 22.84
C ARG A 440 5.00 -15.78 22.82
N LEU A 441 5.78 -15.32 21.82
CA LEU A 441 6.10 -13.89 21.64
C LEU A 441 4.83 -13.05 21.44
N LYS A 442 3.86 -13.57 20.69
CA LYS A 442 2.57 -12.90 20.47
C LYS A 442 1.76 -12.81 21.77
N ARG A 443 1.65 -13.89 22.53
CA ARG A 443 0.90 -13.92 23.80
C ARG A 443 1.52 -13.03 24.88
N GLU A 444 2.85 -13.07 25.04
CA GLU A 444 3.52 -12.37 26.15
C GLU A 444 3.79 -10.89 25.85
N LEU A 445 4.09 -10.54 24.59
CA LEU A 445 4.58 -9.20 24.21
C LEU A 445 3.77 -8.52 23.10
N GLY A 446 2.79 -9.21 22.52
CA GLY A 446 2.04 -8.70 21.36
C GLY A 446 2.92 -8.57 20.12
N LEU A 447 4.07 -9.25 20.06
CA LEU A 447 5.00 -9.23 18.94
C LEU A 447 4.75 -10.41 18.02
N GLU A 448 4.68 -10.14 16.73
CA GLU A 448 4.60 -11.17 15.69
C GLU A 448 5.96 -11.37 15.03
N VAL A 449 6.27 -12.62 14.69
CA VAL A 449 7.43 -12.95 13.86
C VAL A 449 7.10 -12.52 12.43
N ARG A 450 7.73 -11.44 11.96
CA ARG A 450 7.50 -10.92 10.60
C ARG A 450 8.18 -11.76 9.54
N GLY A 451 9.19 -12.53 9.91
CA GLY A 451 9.91 -13.46 9.05
C GLY A 451 11.39 -13.14 8.90
N VAL A 452 11.98 -13.72 7.86
CA VAL A 452 13.37 -13.54 7.48
C VAL A 452 13.45 -12.58 6.31
N PRO A 453 14.32 -11.53 6.34
CA PRO A 453 14.44 -10.59 5.24
C PRO A 453 15.04 -11.29 4.02
N LEU A 454 14.54 -10.97 2.83
CA LEU A 454 15.05 -11.53 1.57
C LEU A 454 16.38 -10.91 1.14
N LYS A 455 16.53 -9.61 1.36
CA LYS A 455 17.79 -8.89 1.13
C LYS A 455 18.59 -8.89 2.44
N ASN A 456 19.91 -9.03 2.33
CA ASN A 456 20.84 -8.99 3.48
C ASN A 456 20.56 -10.07 4.55
N ARG A 457 20.12 -11.25 4.12
CA ARG A 457 19.92 -12.38 5.02
C ARG A 457 21.25 -12.81 5.64
N VAL A 458 21.33 -12.74 6.95
CA VAL A 458 22.51 -13.15 7.73
C VAL A 458 22.13 -14.37 8.54
N LYS A 459 22.97 -15.40 8.52
CA LYS A 459 22.77 -16.58 9.38
C LYS A 459 23.31 -16.31 10.80
N PRO A 460 22.62 -16.79 11.83
CA PRO A 460 23.16 -16.71 13.20
C PRO A 460 24.43 -17.56 13.33
N PRO A 461 25.34 -17.20 14.26
CA PRO A 461 26.50 -18.03 14.61
C PRO A 461 26.06 -19.41 15.09
N GLU A 462 26.98 -20.38 15.05
CA GLU A 462 26.66 -21.78 15.42
C GLU A 462 26.24 -21.96 16.88
N ASP A 463 26.74 -21.12 17.75
CA ASP A 463 26.45 -21.10 19.19
C ASP A 463 25.19 -20.27 19.54
N ALA A 464 24.63 -19.52 18.59
CA ALA A 464 23.44 -18.73 18.81
C ALA A 464 22.24 -19.62 19.23
N ARG A 465 21.46 -19.13 20.17
CA ARG A 465 20.29 -19.81 20.70
C ARG A 465 19.03 -19.00 20.47
N CYS A 466 17.95 -19.73 20.17
CA CYS A 466 16.62 -19.10 20.09
C CYS A 466 16.29 -18.42 21.42
N ILE A 467 15.96 -17.14 21.38
CA ILE A 467 15.65 -16.34 22.58
C ILE A 467 14.46 -16.88 23.39
N VAL A 468 13.61 -17.70 22.78
CA VAL A 468 12.37 -18.21 23.39
C VAL A 468 12.57 -19.60 24.00
N CYS A 469 13.11 -20.55 23.23
CA CYS A 469 13.21 -21.96 23.65
C CYS A 469 14.62 -22.44 23.93
N GLY A 470 15.66 -21.65 23.69
CA GLY A 470 17.07 -22.04 23.93
C GLY A 470 17.64 -23.06 22.94
N ARG A 471 16.86 -23.60 21.98
CA ARG A 471 17.37 -24.46 20.90
C ARG A 471 18.36 -23.68 20.01
N LYS A 472 19.19 -24.38 19.24
CA LYS A 472 20.05 -23.75 18.23
C LYS A 472 19.21 -22.81 17.35
N ALA A 473 19.68 -21.60 17.10
CA ALA A 473 19.03 -20.67 16.21
C ALA A 473 19.33 -21.06 14.74
N GLY A 474 18.28 -21.16 13.94
CA GLY A 474 18.39 -21.40 12.50
C GLY A 474 18.45 -20.12 11.69
N GLU A 475 17.78 -19.07 12.19
CA GLU A 475 17.60 -17.81 11.48
C GLU A 475 17.66 -16.61 12.44
N TYR A 476 18.01 -15.44 11.87
CA TYR A 476 17.63 -14.16 12.45
C TYR A 476 16.27 -13.75 11.89
N VAL A 477 15.29 -13.57 12.76
CA VAL A 477 13.96 -13.11 12.38
C VAL A 477 13.72 -11.69 12.87
N TYR A 478 12.81 -11.02 12.20
CA TYR A 478 12.33 -9.70 12.60
C TYR A 478 11.00 -9.86 13.35
N LEU A 479 10.92 -9.22 14.51
CA LEU A 479 9.70 -9.11 15.30
C LEU A 479 9.11 -7.72 15.14
N GLY A 480 7.78 -7.60 15.21
CA GLY A 480 7.10 -6.30 15.18
C GLY A 480 5.67 -6.39 15.68
N LYS A 481 5.14 -5.28 16.19
CA LYS A 481 3.71 -5.16 16.53
C LYS A 481 2.92 -4.84 15.27
N ALA A 482 2.08 -5.75 14.80
CA ALA A 482 1.24 -5.53 13.61
C ALA A 482 -0.02 -4.71 13.93
N TYR A 483 -0.56 -4.07 12.87
CA TYR A 483 -1.88 -3.44 12.91
C TYR A 483 -3.01 -4.45 12.92
#